data_ab981553f8b3123a4393de4d98b2ba6a
#
_entry.id   ab981553f8b3123a4393de4d98b2ba6a
#
_cell.length_a   1.000
_cell.length_b   1.000
_cell.length_c   1.000
_cell.angle_alpha   90.00
_cell.angle_beta   90.00
_cell.angle_gamma   90.00
#
_symmetry.space_group_name_H-M   'P 1'
#
loop_
_entity.id
_entity.type
_entity.pdbx_description
1 polymer ?
#
loop_
_entity_poly.entity_id
_entity_poly.type
_entity_poly.pdbx_seq_one_letter_code
_entity_poly.pdbx_strand_id
1 'polypeptide(L)'
;MQADSASDGNEDIWICTKTDGRWSEPRNPGAPVNTASKEFFPSVTVDGTIYYTHLDSAANEEFIYRSRLVNGVYQQPEKLGPNVNIGRARYNAFIAADESYIIIPAYGMPDSFGATDYYISFRDSLDNWSQPVNMGPVVNSASPGEWSASVSPDGKYLFFMSDRMGSGSLAKLSRETLQEYHNSPQNGNPDIYRISSALIEKLKGQAKF
;
A
#
# COMPACT_ATOMS: atom_id res chain seq x y z
N MET A 1 2.30 -13.71 33.68
CA MET A 1 2.36 -13.15 32.31
C MET A 1 2.48 -14.34 31.37
N GLN A 2 1.37 -14.78 30.81
CA GLN A 2 1.39 -15.75 29.73
C GLN A 2 1.82 -14.96 28.49
N ALA A 3 2.96 -15.31 27.92
CA ALA A 3 3.29 -14.86 26.59
C ALA A 3 2.23 -15.47 25.67
N ASP A 4 1.46 -14.62 24.99
CA ASP A 4 0.60 -15.07 23.91
C ASP A 4 1.49 -15.75 22.87
N SER A 5 1.34 -17.06 22.78
CA SER A 5 2.05 -17.93 21.84
C SER A 5 1.44 -17.82 20.43
N ALA A 6 1.04 -16.64 20.01
CA ALA A 6 0.44 -16.39 18.71
C ALA A 6 1.48 -15.87 17.71
N SER A 7 2.60 -16.56 17.57
CA SER A 7 3.48 -16.39 16.42
C SER A 7 4.03 -17.74 15.98
N ASP A 8 3.18 -18.57 15.43
CA ASP A 8 3.57 -19.81 14.74
C ASP A 8 4.24 -19.53 13.38
N GLY A 9 5.07 -18.47 13.31
CA GLY A 9 5.68 -18.01 12.06
C GLY A 9 4.71 -17.27 11.14
N ASN A 10 3.56 -16.84 11.67
CA ASN A 10 2.56 -16.05 10.98
C ASN A 10 2.88 -14.54 11.07
N GLU A 11 2.48 -13.78 10.07
CA GLU A 11 2.59 -12.31 10.07
C GLU A 11 1.32 -11.72 10.66
N ASP A 12 1.44 -11.08 11.84
CA ASP A 12 0.35 -10.46 12.56
C ASP A 12 0.51 -8.94 12.63
N ILE A 13 -0.61 -8.23 12.71
CA ILE A 13 -0.65 -6.79 12.96
C ILE A 13 -0.49 -6.52 14.46
N TRP A 14 0.40 -5.60 14.81
CA TRP A 14 0.63 -5.13 16.18
C TRP A 14 0.37 -3.64 16.28
N ILE A 15 -0.19 -3.21 17.40
CA ILE A 15 -0.59 -1.82 17.65
C ILE A 15 0.22 -1.21 18.79
N CYS A 16 0.82 -0.04 18.52
CA CYS A 16 1.38 0.84 19.55
C CYS A 16 0.55 2.12 19.59
N THR A 17 0.22 2.60 20.80
CA THR A 17 -0.50 3.86 20.99
C THR A 17 0.47 4.92 21.50
N LYS A 18 0.38 6.12 20.95
CA LYS A 18 1.17 7.26 21.42
C LYS A 18 0.34 8.13 22.36
N THR A 19 0.78 8.23 23.62
CA THR A 19 0.15 9.07 24.66
C THR A 19 1.22 9.96 25.27
N ASP A 20 0.98 11.28 25.34
CA ASP A 20 1.92 12.27 25.88
C ASP A 20 3.34 12.17 25.32
N GLY A 21 3.43 11.92 23.99
CA GLY A 21 4.69 11.81 23.28
C GLY A 21 5.42 10.46 23.43
N ARG A 22 4.90 9.52 24.22
CA ARG A 22 5.48 8.18 24.45
C ARG A 22 4.67 7.11 23.76
N TRP A 23 5.36 6.12 23.19
CA TRP A 23 4.74 4.93 22.63
C TRP A 23 4.50 3.89 23.72
N SER A 24 3.35 3.22 23.65
CA SER A 24 3.07 2.03 24.46
C SER A 24 3.91 0.85 24.01
N GLU A 25 3.97 -0.19 24.86
CA GLU A 25 4.39 -1.52 24.37
C GLU A 25 3.46 -1.99 23.23
N PRO A 26 4.01 -2.73 22.25
CA PRO A 26 3.21 -3.34 21.21
C PRO A 26 2.19 -4.32 21.79
N ARG A 27 0.95 -4.25 21.33
CA ARG A 27 -0.08 -5.25 21.67
C ARG A 27 -0.65 -5.87 20.41
N ASN A 28 -0.88 -7.15 20.42
CA ASN A 28 -1.62 -7.86 19.40
C ASN A 28 -3.12 -7.54 19.59
N PRO A 29 -3.85 -7.01 18.59
CA PRO A 29 -5.29 -6.79 18.71
C PRO A 29 -6.09 -8.08 18.80
N GLY A 30 -5.52 -9.22 18.39
CA GLY A 30 -6.18 -10.50 18.33
C GLY A 30 -7.29 -10.59 17.29
N ALA A 31 -8.16 -11.57 17.41
CA ALA A 31 -9.34 -11.68 16.58
C ALA A 31 -10.29 -10.48 16.84
N PRO A 32 -10.99 -9.98 15.81
CA PRO A 32 -11.09 -10.57 14.47
C PRO A 32 -10.06 -10.05 13.46
N VAL A 33 -9.13 -9.15 13.83
CA VAL A 33 -8.13 -8.57 12.92
C VAL A 33 -7.10 -9.62 12.55
N ASN A 34 -6.41 -10.17 13.54
CA ASN A 34 -5.43 -11.24 13.33
C ASN A 34 -6.12 -12.61 13.37
N THR A 35 -5.74 -13.49 12.47
CA THR A 35 -6.30 -14.84 12.31
C THR A 35 -5.19 -15.91 12.30
N ALA A 36 -5.50 -17.12 11.90
CA ALA A 36 -4.49 -18.15 11.65
C ALA A 36 -3.77 -17.97 10.29
N SER A 37 -4.22 -17.01 9.48
CA SER A 37 -3.58 -16.62 8.22
C SER A 37 -2.64 -15.44 8.46
N LYS A 38 -2.06 -14.91 7.39
CA LYS A 38 -1.18 -13.73 7.45
C LYS A 38 -1.97 -12.44 7.29
N GLU A 39 -1.74 -11.50 8.20
CA GLU A 39 -2.22 -10.12 8.12
C GLU A 39 -1.04 -9.16 8.16
N PHE A 40 -0.88 -8.37 7.11
CA PHE A 40 0.28 -7.51 6.98
C PHE A 40 -0.02 -6.21 6.24
N PHE A 41 0.95 -5.30 6.28
CA PHE A 41 0.90 -3.99 5.65
C PHE A 41 -0.34 -3.16 6.03
N PRO A 42 -0.53 -2.85 7.32
CA PRO A 42 -1.67 -2.06 7.77
C PRO A 42 -1.55 -0.60 7.34
N SER A 43 -2.69 -0.01 6.97
CA SER A 43 -2.88 1.41 6.76
C SER A 43 -4.13 1.86 7.53
N VAL A 44 -4.07 2.98 8.26
CA VAL A 44 -5.06 3.34 9.27
C VAL A 44 -5.64 4.72 9.01
N THR A 45 -6.93 4.87 9.15
CA THR A 45 -7.68 6.12 9.03
C THR A 45 -7.72 6.92 10.35
N VAL A 46 -8.18 8.15 10.30
CA VAL A 46 -8.29 9.02 11.51
C VAL A 46 -9.23 8.43 12.56
N ASP A 47 -10.29 7.74 12.17
CA ASP A 47 -11.24 7.09 13.07
C ASP A 47 -10.77 5.72 13.60
N GLY A 48 -9.57 5.28 13.18
CA GLY A 48 -8.97 4.02 13.60
C GLY A 48 -9.38 2.80 12.79
N THR A 49 -10.16 2.96 11.73
CA THR A 49 -10.43 1.89 10.76
C THR A 49 -9.12 1.43 10.13
N ILE A 50 -8.89 0.12 10.12
CA ILE A 50 -7.67 -0.48 9.60
C ILE A 50 -7.93 -1.17 8.27
N TYR A 51 -7.08 -0.88 7.29
CA TYR A 51 -6.99 -1.56 5.99
C TYR A 51 -5.70 -2.36 5.98
N TYR A 52 -5.74 -3.58 5.50
CA TYR A 52 -4.57 -4.45 5.51
C TYR A 52 -4.66 -5.53 4.44
N THR A 53 -3.54 -6.13 4.14
CA THR A 53 -3.48 -7.32 3.29
C THR A 53 -3.67 -8.57 4.14
N HIS A 54 -4.57 -9.45 3.72
CA HIS A 54 -4.86 -10.73 4.35
C HIS A 54 -4.66 -11.84 3.33
N LEU A 55 -3.97 -12.91 3.72
CA LEU A 55 -3.83 -14.12 2.93
C LEU A 55 -5.07 -15.00 3.12
N ASP A 56 -5.89 -15.09 2.08
CA ASP A 56 -6.97 -16.08 2.01
C ASP A 56 -6.37 -17.46 1.75
N SER A 57 -6.22 -18.26 2.81
CA SER A 57 -5.57 -19.56 2.74
C SER A 57 -6.32 -20.56 1.86
N ALA A 58 -7.64 -20.39 1.69
CA ALA A 58 -8.45 -21.25 0.84
C ALA A 58 -8.24 -20.97 -0.65
N ALA A 59 -8.08 -19.71 -1.00
CA ALA A 59 -7.79 -19.28 -2.36
C ALA A 59 -6.27 -19.29 -2.66
N ASN A 60 -5.43 -19.28 -1.63
CA ASN A 60 -3.99 -19.03 -1.69
C ASN A 60 -3.68 -17.71 -2.42
N GLU A 61 -4.47 -16.69 -2.10
CA GLU A 61 -4.38 -15.34 -2.68
C GLU A 61 -4.46 -14.28 -1.60
N GLU A 62 -3.81 -13.17 -1.84
CA GLU A 62 -3.81 -12.01 -0.96
C GLU A 62 -4.89 -11.02 -1.39
N PHE A 63 -5.65 -10.51 -0.42
CA PHE A 63 -6.69 -9.53 -0.64
C PHE A 63 -6.62 -8.41 0.38
N ILE A 64 -7.12 -7.24 -0.01
CA ILE A 64 -7.24 -6.09 0.87
C ILE A 64 -8.57 -6.20 1.62
N TYR A 65 -8.46 -6.17 2.94
CA TYR A 65 -9.56 -6.18 3.89
C TYR A 65 -9.62 -4.87 4.65
N ARG A 66 -10.76 -4.60 5.23
CA ARG A 66 -11.01 -3.48 6.14
C ARG A 66 -11.66 -3.99 7.42
N SER A 67 -11.18 -3.53 8.59
CA SER A 67 -11.86 -3.71 9.87
C SER A 67 -12.11 -2.36 10.51
N ARG A 68 -13.38 -2.04 10.75
CA ARG A 68 -13.80 -0.77 11.37
C ARG A 68 -13.59 -0.81 12.87
N LEU A 69 -13.13 0.30 13.44
CA LEU A 69 -13.03 0.46 14.89
C LEU A 69 -14.32 1.14 15.40
N VAL A 70 -15.16 0.39 16.14
CA VAL A 70 -16.40 0.90 16.70
C VAL A 70 -16.36 0.78 18.22
N ASN A 71 -16.48 1.89 18.93
CA ASN A 71 -16.40 1.95 20.40
C ASN A 71 -15.15 1.25 20.97
N GLY A 72 -14.02 1.39 20.28
CA GLY A 72 -12.74 0.81 20.70
C GLY A 72 -12.59 -0.69 20.40
N VAL A 73 -13.53 -1.29 19.66
CA VAL A 73 -13.51 -2.71 19.28
C VAL A 73 -13.49 -2.85 17.75
N TYR A 74 -12.53 -3.60 17.24
CA TYR A 74 -12.48 -3.93 15.82
C TYR A 74 -13.63 -4.88 15.44
N GLN A 75 -14.32 -4.54 14.37
CA GLN A 75 -15.42 -5.32 13.83
C GLN A 75 -14.89 -6.42 12.91
N GLN A 76 -15.76 -7.39 12.57
CA GLN A 76 -15.42 -8.44 11.61
C GLN A 76 -14.88 -7.81 10.33
N PRO A 77 -13.71 -8.26 9.85
CA PRO A 77 -13.13 -7.73 8.63
C PRO A 77 -14.00 -8.01 7.41
N GLU A 78 -14.09 -7.03 6.54
CA GLU A 78 -14.75 -7.16 5.26
C GLU A 78 -13.72 -7.15 4.12
N LYS A 79 -13.81 -8.13 3.25
CA LYS A 79 -13.06 -8.17 2.00
C LYS A 79 -13.59 -7.08 1.08
N LEU A 80 -12.71 -6.19 0.62
CA LEU A 80 -13.14 -5.11 -0.27
C LEU A 80 -13.53 -5.63 -1.65
N GLY A 81 -14.37 -4.86 -2.34
CA GLY A 81 -14.92 -5.20 -3.64
C GLY A 81 -13.88 -5.17 -4.79
N PRO A 82 -14.33 -5.50 -6.02
CA PRO A 82 -13.45 -5.65 -7.18
C PRO A 82 -12.82 -4.35 -7.67
N ASN A 83 -13.27 -3.19 -7.22
CA ASN A 83 -12.65 -1.91 -7.52
C ASN A 83 -11.44 -1.58 -6.63
N VAL A 84 -11.20 -2.40 -5.59
CA VAL A 84 -10.01 -2.34 -4.73
C VAL A 84 -9.19 -3.61 -4.86
N ASN A 85 -9.81 -4.77 -4.83
CA ASN A 85 -9.13 -6.05 -5.03
C ASN A 85 -8.95 -6.33 -6.53
N ILE A 86 -8.10 -5.53 -7.17
CA ILE A 86 -7.85 -5.48 -8.62
C ILE A 86 -6.68 -6.35 -9.06
N GLY A 87 -6.57 -6.58 -10.36
CA GLY A 87 -5.47 -7.32 -10.96
C GLY A 87 -5.43 -8.80 -10.55
N ARG A 88 -4.30 -9.43 -10.85
CA ARG A 88 -4.02 -10.83 -10.45
C ARG A 88 -3.44 -10.91 -9.05
N ALA A 89 -2.70 -9.87 -8.62
CA ALA A 89 -2.21 -9.69 -7.27
C ALA A 89 -2.28 -8.21 -6.90
N ARG A 90 -2.52 -7.93 -5.62
CA ARG A 90 -2.59 -6.59 -5.01
C ARG A 90 -2.10 -6.72 -3.57
N TYR A 91 -1.41 -5.70 -3.11
CA TYR A 91 -0.81 -5.70 -1.79
C TYR A 91 -0.45 -4.28 -1.35
N ASN A 92 -0.03 -4.11 -0.12
CA ASN A 92 0.57 -2.87 0.41
C ASN A 92 -0.24 -1.61 0.11
N ALA A 93 -1.58 -1.70 0.17
CA ALA A 93 -2.44 -0.57 -0.13
C ALA A 93 -2.34 0.53 0.94
N PHE A 94 -2.36 1.78 0.49
CA PHE A 94 -2.42 2.96 1.34
C PHE A 94 -3.81 3.56 1.31
N ILE A 95 -4.47 3.67 2.48
CA ILE A 95 -5.75 4.37 2.64
C ILE A 95 -5.51 5.83 3.03
N ALA A 96 -6.27 6.75 2.43
CA ALA A 96 -6.33 8.14 2.90
C ALA A 96 -6.86 8.22 4.33
N ALA A 97 -6.35 9.17 5.12
CA ALA A 97 -6.74 9.33 6.52
C ALA A 97 -8.25 9.56 6.72
N ASP A 98 -8.93 10.15 5.73
CA ASP A 98 -10.38 10.40 5.68
C ASP A 98 -11.16 9.36 4.87
N GLU A 99 -10.53 8.26 4.48
CA GLU A 99 -11.06 7.21 3.60
C GLU A 99 -11.51 7.68 2.20
N SER A 100 -11.14 8.86 1.75
CA SER A 100 -11.60 9.41 0.46
C SER A 100 -11.01 8.70 -0.77
N TYR A 101 -9.88 8.02 -0.62
CA TYR A 101 -9.24 7.22 -1.67
C TYR A 101 -8.33 6.15 -1.09
N ILE A 102 -8.04 5.15 -1.91
CA ILE A 102 -7.04 4.10 -1.63
C ILE A 102 -6.07 4.00 -2.81
N ILE A 103 -4.77 3.93 -2.53
CA ILE A 103 -3.72 3.68 -3.52
C ILE A 103 -3.32 2.21 -3.44
N ILE A 104 -3.32 1.52 -4.57
CA ILE A 104 -3.20 0.07 -4.65
C ILE A 104 -2.07 -0.29 -5.61
N PRO A 105 -0.96 -0.83 -5.15
CA PRO A 105 -0.03 -1.55 -6.04
C PRO A 105 -0.70 -2.81 -6.55
N ALA A 106 -0.81 -2.96 -7.88
CA ALA A 106 -1.48 -4.10 -8.50
C ALA A 106 -0.69 -4.67 -9.68
N TYR A 107 -0.62 -6.00 -9.74
CA TYR A 107 -0.01 -6.76 -10.82
C TYR A 107 -1.06 -7.29 -11.79
N GLY A 108 -0.74 -7.28 -13.08
CA GLY A 108 -1.54 -7.95 -14.11
C GLY A 108 -2.77 -7.15 -14.57
N MET A 109 -2.74 -5.84 -14.44
CA MET A 109 -3.73 -4.95 -15.03
C MET A 109 -3.45 -4.72 -16.51
N PRO A 110 -4.49 -4.55 -17.35
CA PRO A 110 -4.32 -4.47 -18.81
C PRO A 110 -3.63 -3.19 -19.31
N ASP A 111 -3.65 -2.12 -18.49
CA ASP A 111 -3.09 -0.81 -18.79
C ASP A 111 -1.83 -0.50 -17.98
N SER A 112 -1.16 -1.55 -17.43
CA SER A 112 0.09 -1.41 -16.71
C SER A 112 1.22 -0.95 -17.62
N PHE A 113 2.08 -0.09 -17.08
CA PHE A 113 3.36 0.32 -17.69
C PHE A 113 4.44 -0.75 -17.48
N GLY A 114 4.46 -1.34 -16.28
CA GLY A 114 5.38 -2.41 -15.88
C GLY A 114 4.67 -3.68 -15.43
N ALA A 115 5.29 -4.43 -14.53
CA ALA A 115 4.67 -5.61 -13.98
C ALA A 115 3.66 -5.25 -12.86
N THR A 116 4.08 -4.39 -11.92
CA THR A 116 3.24 -3.86 -10.86
C THR A 116 3.18 -2.34 -10.99
N ASP A 117 1.98 -1.80 -11.05
CA ASP A 117 1.72 -0.36 -11.12
C ASP A 117 0.86 0.10 -9.95
N TYR A 118 0.94 1.39 -9.60
CA TYR A 118 0.02 2.03 -8.67
C TYR A 118 -1.27 2.41 -9.36
N TYR A 119 -2.38 2.04 -8.74
CA TYR A 119 -3.73 2.45 -9.08
C TYR A 119 -4.35 3.20 -7.91
N ILE A 120 -5.33 4.04 -8.21
CA ILE A 120 -6.09 4.76 -7.19
C ILE A 120 -7.58 4.55 -7.42
N SER A 121 -8.31 4.21 -6.34
CA SER A 121 -9.78 4.19 -6.31
C SER A 121 -10.28 5.23 -5.32
N PHE A 122 -11.33 5.94 -5.69
CA PHE A 122 -11.95 6.97 -4.88
C PHE A 122 -13.23 6.43 -4.24
N ARG A 123 -13.55 6.89 -3.05
CA ARG A 123 -14.72 6.47 -2.30
C ARG A 123 -15.76 7.59 -2.31
N ASP A 124 -17.02 7.24 -2.56
CA ASP A 124 -18.16 8.15 -2.45
C ASP A 124 -18.78 8.15 -1.04
N SER A 125 -19.77 9.01 -0.82
CA SER A 125 -20.48 9.12 0.47
C SER A 125 -21.37 7.92 0.81
N LEU A 126 -21.59 7.01 -0.14
CA LEU A 126 -22.38 5.78 0.02
C LEU A 126 -21.50 4.55 0.24
N ASP A 127 -20.18 4.74 0.47
CA ASP A 127 -19.19 3.68 0.63
C ASP A 127 -18.92 2.86 -0.65
N ASN A 128 -19.20 3.41 -1.83
CA ASN A 128 -18.81 2.79 -3.09
C ASN A 128 -17.41 3.23 -3.49
N TRP A 129 -16.65 2.31 -4.05
CA TRP A 129 -15.35 2.58 -4.63
C TRP A 129 -15.45 2.75 -6.13
N SER A 130 -14.84 3.80 -6.67
CA SER A 130 -14.77 4.04 -8.12
C SER A 130 -14.00 2.94 -8.83
N GLN A 131 -14.16 2.84 -10.14
CA GLN A 131 -13.23 2.08 -10.96
C GLN A 131 -11.79 2.56 -10.69
N PRO A 132 -10.82 1.65 -10.65
CA PRO A 132 -9.42 2.00 -10.42
C PRO A 132 -8.87 2.83 -11.58
N VAL A 133 -8.14 3.87 -11.26
CA VAL A 133 -7.45 4.74 -12.23
C VAL A 133 -5.95 4.49 -12.13
N ASN A 134 -5.30 4.15 -13.25
CA ASN A 134 -3.83 4.06 -13.30
C ASN A 134 -3.21 5.42 -12.98
N MET A 135 -2.23 5.47 -12.06
CA MET A 135 -1.64 6.74 -11.60
C MET A 135 -0.73 7.40 -12.64
N GLY A 136 -0.48 6.73 -13.75
CA GLY A 136 0.20 7.28 -14.92
C GLY A 136 1.73 7.36 -14.81
N PRO A 137 2.41 7.78 -15.88
CA PRO A 137 3.86 7.64 -16.07
C PRO A 137 4.73 8.52 -15.15
N VAL A 138 4.12 9.43 -14.39
CA VAL A 138 4.84 10.20 -13.36
C VAL A 138 5.15 9.34 -12.13
N VAL A 139 4.24 8.40 -11.82
CA VAL A 139 4.34 7.49 -10.68
C VAL A 139 4.78 6.10 -11.16
N ASN A 140 4.12 5.57 -12.18
CA ASN A 140 4.36 4.25 -12.73
C ASN A 140 5.47 4.26 -13.78
N SER A 141 6.14 3.15 -13.96
CA SER A 141 7.24 2.99 -14.92
C SER A 141 7.20 1.61 -15.59
N ALA A 142 8.06 1.41 -16.59
CA ALA A 142 8.21 0.09 -17.23
C ALA A 142 8.96 -0.93 -16.37
N SER A 143 9.34 -0.56 -15.16
CA SER A 143 10.05 -1.41 -14.22
C SER A 143 9.15 -2.48 -13.58
N PRO A 144 9.69 -3.58 -13.06
CA PRO A 144 8.88 -4.65 -12.49
C PRO A 144 8.23 -4.30 -11.14
N GLY A 145 8.81 -3.38 -10.34
CA GLY A 145 8.40 -3.20 -8.94
C GLY A 145 8.00 -1.78 -8.55
N GLU A 146 6.73 -1.63 -8.17
CA GLU A 146 6.15 -0.43 -7.58
C GLU A 146 5.21 -0.87 -6.45
N TRP A 147 5.67 -0.80 -5.15
CA TRP A 147 5.04 -1.63 -4.11
C TRP A 147 4.52 -0.91 -2.88
N SER A 148 4.99 0.27 -2.56
CA SER A 148 4.60 0.95 -1.34
C SER A 148 4.40 2.43 -1.59
N ALA A 149 3.24 2.95 -1.27
CA ALA A 149 2.93 4.37 -1.35
C ALA A 149 2.49 4.90 0.00
N SER A 150 2.68 6.18 0.23
CA SER A 150 2.13 6.90 1.37
C SER A 150 1.99 8.38 1.06
N VAL A 151 1.08 9.05 1.74
CA VAL A 151 0.95 10.51 1.66
C VAL A 151 1.46 11.13 2.96
N SER A 152 2.20 12.24 2.85
CA SER A 152 2.70 12.95 4.02
C SER A 152 1.54 13.36 4.95
N PRO A 153 1.77 13.45 6.28
CA PRO A 153 0.71 13.83 7.24
C PRO A 153 0.09 15.19 6.97
N ASP A 154 0.81 16.12 6.32
CA ASP A 154 0.31 17.43 5.89
C ASP A 154 -0.42 17.40 4.54
N GLY A 155 -0.54 16.23 3.93
CA GLY A 155 -1.23 16.00 2.67
C GLY A 155 -0.53 16.54 1.42
N LYS A 156 0.70 17.09 1.51
CA LYS A 156 1.33 17.80 0.39
C LYS A 156 2.10 16.91 -0.59
N TYR A 157 2.59 15.78 -0.10
CA TYR A 157 3.49 14.92 -0.87
C TYR A 157 3.00 13.49 -0.91
N LEU A 158 3.06 12.91 -2.10
CA LEU A 158 2.99 11.47 -2.31
C LEU A 158 4.42 10.92 -2.34
N PHE A 159 4.70 9.96 -1.47
CA PHE A 159 5.89 9.13 -1.50
C PHE A 159 5.53 7.78 -2.10
N PHE A 160 6.41 7.25 -2.91
CA PHE A 160 6.22 5.94 -3.51
C PHE A 160 7.58 5.28 -3.79
N MET A 161 7.60 3.98 -3.76
CA MET A 161 8.77 3.19 -4.08
C MET A 161 8.70 2.72 -5.54
N SER A 162 9.84 2.76 -6.23
CA SER A 162 9.96 2.24 -7.59
C SER A 162 11.38 1.77 -7.86
N ASP A 163 11.52 0.66 -8.53
CA ASP A 163 12.79 0.12 -9.02
C ASP A 163 13.11 0.57 -10.46
N ARG A 164 12.58 1.74 -10.84
CA ARG A 164 12.79 2.30 -12.18
C ARG A 164 14.26 2.46 -12.53
N MET A 165 14.55 2.24 -13.78
CA MET A 165 15.88 2.46 -14.34
C MET A 165 15.94 3.82 -15.05
N GLY A 166 17.00 4.57 -14.78
CA GLY A 166 17.31 5.78 -15.50
C GLY A 166 17.61 5.49 -16.98
N SER A 167 17.33 6.46 -17.85
CA SER A 167 17.63 6.37 -19.28
C SER A 167 19.14 6.44 -19.61
N GLY A 168 20.00 6.41 -18.60
CA GLY A 168 21.43 6.50 -18.75
C GLY A 168 22.00 5.31 -19.55
N SER A 169 22.48 5.57 -20.75
CA SER A 169 23.29 4.60 -21.48
C SER A 169 24.64 4.44 -20.74
N LEU A 170 24.91 3.23 -20.27
CA LEU A 170 26.28 2.86 -19.87
C LEU A 170 27.14 2.77 -21.13
N ALA A 171 27.53 3.92 -21.65
CA ALA A 171 28.26 4.05 -22.91
C ALA A 171 29.64 3.35 -22.86
N LYS A 172 30.13 3.07 -21.67
CA LYS A 172 31.39 2.35 -21.44
C LYS A 172 31.32 1.61 -20.12
N LEU A 173 31.32 0.29 -20.16
CA LEU A 173 31.40 -0.56 -18.98
C LEU A 173 32.82 -0.58 -18.46
N SER A 174 33.08 0.10 -17.35
CA SER A 174 34.28 -0.07 -16.53
C SER A 174 33.83 -0.40 -15.11
N ARG A 175 34.79 -0.83 -14.26
CA ARG A 175 34.51 -1.07 -12.85
C ARG A 175 33.99 0.19 -12.16
N GLU A 176 34.57 1.33 -12.46
CA GLU A 176 34.25 2.63 -11.90
C GLU A 176 32.82 3.04 -12.30
N THR A 177 32.48 2.95 -13.61
CA THR A 177 31.15 3.32 -14.09
C THR A 177 30.06 2.37 -13.57
N LEU A 178 30.36 1.07 -13.39
CA LEU A 178 29.45 0.13 -12.76
C LEU A 178 29.25 0.44 -11.28
N GLN A 179 30.29 0.85 -10.56
CA GLN A 179 30.19 1.23 -9.15
C GLN A 179 29.45 2.55 -8.96
N GLU A 180 29.67 3.53 -9.83
CA GLU A 180 28.91 4.78 -9.86
C GLU A 180 27.42 4.52 -10.14
N TYR A 181 27.11 3.68 -11.13
CA TYR A 181 25.74 3.30 -11.44
C TYR A 181 25.09 2.56 -10.28
N HIS A 182 25.78 1.60 -9.67
CA HIS A 182 25.27 0.85 -8.51
C HIS A 182 24.91 1.77 -7.33
N ASN A 183 25.65 2.85 -7.13
CA ASN A 183 25.42 3.81 -6.03
C ASN A 183 24.53 5.00 -6.42
N SER A 184 24.07 5.07 -7.67
CA SER A 184 23.20 6.14 -8.14
C SER A 184 21.72 5.78 -7.95
N PRO A 185 20.82 6.77 -7.81
CA PRO A 185 19.39 6.50 -7.94
C PRO A 185 19.04 6.02 -9.35
N GLN A 186 17.91 5.34 -9.47
CA GLN A 186 17.42 4.76 -10.74
C GLN A 186 18.37 3.73 -11.35
N ASN A 187 18.96 2.93 -10.51
CA ASN A 187 19.87 1.84 -10.90
C ASN A 187 19.16 0.47 -11.04
N GLY A 188 17.83 0.43 -10.96
CA GLY A 188 17.03 -0.80 -10.96
C GLY A 188 16.84 -1.43 -9.58
N ASN A 189 17.41 -0.82 -8.52
CA ASN A 189 17.05 -1.15 -7.14
C ASN A 189 15.92 -0.24 -6.65
N PRO A 190 15.17 -0.67 -5.62
CA PRO A 190 14.11 0.16 -5.06
C PRO A 190 14.63 1.48 -4.48
N ASP A 191 14.11 2.59 -4.99
CA ASP A 191 14.30 3.94 -4.46
C ASP A 191 12.97 4.53 -4.00
N ILE A 192 13.02 5.49 -3.07
CA ILE A 192 11.86 6.26 -2.64
C ILE A 192 11.80 7.58 -3.40
N TYR A 193 10.68 7.80 -4.08
CA TYR A 193 10.38 9.02 -4.82
C TYR A 193 9.36 9.88 -4.09
N ARG A 194 9.39 11.17 -4.37
CA ARG A 194 8.44 12.14 -3.83
C ARG A 194 7.95 13.08 -4.92
N ILE A 195 6.62 13.23 -5.01
CA ILE A 195 5.97 14.21 -5.87
C ILE A 195 4.90 14.99 -5.11
N SER A 196 4.34 16.01 -5.73
CA SER A 196 3.17 16.71 -5.18
C SER A 196 1.95 15.80 -5.19
N SER A 197 1.22 15.75 -4.09
CA SER A 197 -0.07 15.05 -3.97
C SER A 197 -1.19 15.66 -4.82
N ALA A 198 -0.99 16.86 -5.40
CA ALA A 198 -1.93 17.47 -6.34
C ALA A 198 -2.26 16.56 -7.54
N LEU A 199 -1.45 15.54 -7.82
CA LEU A 199 -1.77 14.48 -8.78
C LEU A 199 -3.06 13.74 -8.39
N ILE A 200 -3.29 13.48 -7.11
CA ILE A 200 -4.48 12.76 -6.62
C ILE A 200 -5.76 13.52 -7.01
N GLU A 201 -5.81 14.84 -6.83
CA GLU A 201 -6.96 15.65 -7.22
C GLU A 201 -7.21 15.63 -8.74
N LYS A 202 -6.15 15.59 -9.54
CA LYS A 202 -6.28 15.45 -11.01
C LYS A 202 -6.88 14.10 -11.39
N LEU A 203 -6.45 13.02 -10.71
CA LEU A 203 -6.96 11.66 -10.95
C LEU A 203 -8.40 11.51 -10.48
N LYS A 204 -8.81 12.22 -9.42
CA LYS A 204 -10.20 12.23 -8.93
C LYS A 204 -11.19 12.67 -10.02
N GLY A 205 -10.81 13.59 -10.87
CA GLY A 205 -11.62 14.01 -12.02
C GLY A 205 -11.86 12.92 -13.07
N GLN A 206 -11.14 11.80 -13.00
CA GLN A 206 -11.28 10.64 -13.89
C GLN A 206 -12.09 9.49 -13.26
N ALA A 207 -12.42 9.62 -11.96
CA ALA A 207 -13.13 8.58 -11.22
C ALA A 207 -14.52 8.30 -11.82
N LYS A 208 -14.86 7.01 -11.97
CA LYS A 208 -16.17 6.52 -12.41
C LYS A 208 -16.68 5.53 -11.38
N PHE A 209 -17.88 5.77 -10.86
CA PHE A 209 -18.58 4.89 -9.92
C PHE A 209 -19.56 3.95 -10.59
#